data_3dd3c4749879de46a15d86bf32c81edd
#
_entry.id   3dd3c4749879de46a15d86bf32c81edd
#
_cell.length_a   1.000
_cell.length_b   1.000
_cell.length_c   1.000
_cell.angle_alpha   90.00
_cell.angle_beta   90.00
_cell.angle_gamma   90.00
#
_symmetry.space_group_name_H-M   'P 1'
#
loop_
_entity.id
_entity.type
_entity.pdbx_description
1 polymer ?
#
loop_
_entity_poly.entity_id
_entity_poly.type
_entity_poly.pdbx_seq_one_letter_code
_entity_poly.pdbx_strand_id
1 'polypeptide(L)'
;MENGSPDLQLNEFPLRELTLGKVRCNIRWLWFIFSVYLLTFGSWKASGQSQYQSSTDFAKFAVKLRENGLLTFESKSGNTVGFTMADRALAFNGGLGRGPWKVGIVTTVFWIGERPTANNPVSNDSSSWDPNWLSNYGGYDDPNSKSRKDFIPLNFLPRQNPFYVALPYNDVEGGHTKREAKDVIPWFKDAFVRDGQTILKGHWLMIRRGSRICYAQWEDCGPFCTDHWQYVFGDERPKVNLNQNAGLDVSPAVRDYLGLSDIDVCDWKFVEVHEVPPGPWTIWRQ
;
A
#
# COMPACT_ATOMS: atom_id res chain seq x y z
N MET A 1 54.49 -52.42 -16.92
CA MET A 1 54.72 -51.59 -15.73
C MET A 1 53.37 -50.97 -15.41
N GLU A 2 52.71 -51.62 -14.42
CA GLU A 2 51.44 -51.22 -13.84
C GLU A 2 51.59 -49.92 -13.03
N ASN A 3 50.63 -49.07 -13.05
CA ASN A 3 50.34 -48.23 -11.92
C ASN A 3 48.81 -47.93 -11.89
N GLY A 4 48.19 -48.54 -10.85
CA GLY A 4 46.76 -48.49 -10.57
C GLY A 4 46.34 -47.15 -9.98
N SER A 5 45.12 -46.78 -10.30
CA SER A 5 44.34 -45.77 -9.61
C SER A 5 43.63 -46.35 -8.40
N PRO A 6 43.52 -45.65 -7.28
CA PRO A 6 42.74 -46.12 -6.15
C PRO A 6 41.26 -45.74 -6.31
N ASP A 7 40.41 -46.74 -6.18
CA ASP A 7 38.96 -46.66 -6.05
C ASP A 7 38.56 -45.88 -4.76
N LEU A 8 37.77 -44.83 -4.92
CA LEU A 8 37.06 -44.14 -3.83
C LEU A 8 35.70 -44.82 -3.62
N GLN A 9 35.63 -45.65 -2.57
CA GLN A 9 34.36 -46.21 -2.09
C GLN A 9 33.49 -45.12 -1.50
N LEU A 10 32.33 -44.92 -2.12
CA LEU A 10 31.23 -44.14 -1.56
C LEU A 10 30.53 -44.97 -0.46
N ASN A 11 30.67 -44.53 0.78
CA ASN A 11 29.90 -45.05 1.90
C ASN A 11 28.45 -44.53 1.82
N GLU A 12 27.53 -45.43 1.53
CA GLU A 12 26.10 -45.21 1.67
C GLU A 12 25.71 -45.13 3.15
N PHE A 13 25.14 -43.97 3.57
CA PHE A 13 24.47 -43.85 4.86
C PHE A 13 23.01 -44.30 4.72
N PRO A 14 22.50 -45.14 5.61
CA PRO A 14 21.12 -45.57 5.56
C PRO A 14 20.18 -44.45 6.05
N LEU A 15 19.18 -44.17 5.24
CA LEU A 15 18.03 -43.34 5.61
C LEU A 15 17.25 -44.02 6.76
N ARG A 16 17.29 -43.42 7.95
CA ARG A 16 16.39 -43.79 9.05
C ARG A 16 15.04 -43.10 8.80
N GLU A 17 14.03 -43.89 8.54
CA GLU A 17 12.63 -43.47 8.63
C GLU A 17 12.33 -42.96 10.06
N LEU A 18 12.01 -41.70 10.20
CA LEU A 18 11.43 -41.14 11.41
C LEU A 18 9.92 -41.32 11.35
N THR A 19 9.43 -42.37 11.99
CA THR A 19 8.01 -42.58 12.29
C THR A 19 7.53 -41.46 13.21
N LEU A 20 6.63 -40.62 12.71
CA LEU A 20 5.90 -39.61 13.50
C LEU A 20 4.98 -40.29 14.52
N GLY A 21 5.43 -40.35 15.76
CA GLY A 21 4.61 -40.71 16.90
C GLY A 21 3.49 -39.71 17.11
N LYS A 22 2.25 -40.21 17.11
CA LYS A 22 1.05 -39.45 17.45
C LYS A 22 1.16 -38.91 18.88
N VAL A 23 1.53 -37.65 19.07
CA VAL A 23 1.36 -36.94 20.33
C VAL A 23 -0.09 -36.47 20.41
N ARG A 24 -0.91 -37.20 21.17
CA ARG A 24 -2.22 -36.73 21.59
C ARG A 24 -2.01 -35.63 22.64
N CYS A 25 -2.10 -34.40 22.21
CA CYS A 25 -2.11 -33.23 23.11
C CYS A 25 -3.47 -33.19 23.84
N ASN A 26 -3.45 -33.36 25.15
CA ASN A 26 -4.64 -33.37 25.99
C ASN A 26 -5.06 -31.92 26.27
N ILE A 27 -6.03 -31.42 25.49
CA ILE A 27 -6.54 -30.04 25.50
C ILE A 27 -7.08 -29.61 26.87
N ARG A 28 -7.29 -30.51 27.80
CA ARG A 28 -7.83 -30.20 29.15
C ARG A 28 -6.85 -29.47 30.08
N TRP A 29 -5.55 -29.50 29.84
CA TRP A 29 -4.54 -28.83 30.68
C TRP A 29 -4.25 -27.39 30.27
N LEU A 30 -4.54 -27.01 29.05
CA LEU A 30 -4.33 -25.62 28.57
C LEU A 30 -5.37 -24.64 29.14
N TRP A 31 -6.57 -25.11 29.51
CA TRP A 31 -7.60 -24.25 30.12
C TRP A 31 -7.30 -23.90 31.59
N PHE A 32 -6.56 -24.74 32.32
CA PHE A 32 -6.22 -24.46 33.72
C PHE A 32 -5.08 -23.44 33.88
N ILE A 33 -4.15 -23.37 32.95
CA ILE A 33 -3.06 -22.39 32.97
C ILE A 33 -3.57 -20.99 32.57
N PHE A 34 -4.53 -20.93 31.66
CA PHE A 34 -5.15 -19.63 31.27
C PHE A 34 -6.04 -19.01 32.34
N SER A 35 -6.68 -19.83 33.21
CA SER A 35 -7.55 -19.33 34.28
C SER A 35 -6.77 -18.83 35.50
N VAL A 36 -5.57 -19.31 35.75
CA VAL A 36 -4.72 -18.86 36.90
C VAL A 36 -3.98 -17.56 36.56
N TYR A 37 -3.69 -17.31 35.28
CA TYR A 37 -3.03 -16.04 34.87
C TYR A 37 -3.97 -14.82 34.84
N LEU A 38 -5.29 -15.04 34.85
CA LEU A 38 -6.28 -13.95 34.84
C LEU A 38 -6.62 -13.39 36.23
N LEU A 39 -6.12 -14.00 37.31
CA LEU A 39 -6.44 -13.59 38.68
C LEU A 39 -5.32 -12.87 39.43
N THR A 40 -4.13 -12.68 38.84
CA THR A 40 -2.99 -12.07 39.54
C THR A 40 -2.49 -10.76 38.90
N PHE A 41 -3.03 -10.30 37.78
CA PHE A 41 -2.74 -8.96 37.28
C PHE A 41 -3.89 -8.02 37.56
N GLY A 42 -3.74 -7.32 38.68
CA GLY A 42 -4.57 -6.19 39.06
C GLY A 42 -4.68 -5.20 37.89
N SER A 43 -5.84 -4.61 37.78
CA SER A 43 -6.27 -3.61 36.82
C SER A 43 -5.21 -2.58 36.46
N TRP A 44 -4.41 -2.84 35.44
CA TRP A 44 -3.79 -1.78 34.67
C TRP A 44 -4.88 -1.27 33.71
N LYS A 45 -5.48 -0.15 34.09
CA LYS A 45 -6.23 0.66 33.13
C LYS A 45 -5.26 1.06 32.04
N ALA A 46 -5.33 0.40 30.90
CA ALA A 46 -4.75 0.88 29.66
C ALA A 46 -5.47 2.20 29.34
N SER A 47 -4.86 3.33 29.71
CA SER A 47 -5.26 4.67 29.30
C SER A 47 -4.81 4.92 27.85
N GLY A 48 -5.32 4.10 26.96
CA GLY A 48 -5.16 4.16 25.52
C GLY A 48 -6.43 3.68 24.85
N GLN A 49 -7.58 4.13 25.33
CA GLN A 49 -8.79 4.03 24.52
C GLN A 49 -8.59 4.91 23.29
N SER A 50 -8.61 4.28 22.10
CA SER A 50 -8.72 5.00 20.85
C SER A 50 -9.79 6.07 21.00
N GLN A 51 -9.44 7.33 20.75
CA GLN A 51 -10.33 8.50 20.88
C GLN A 51 -11.56 8.41 19.96
N TYR A 52 -11.65 7.35 19.13
CA TYR A 52 -12.68 7.14 18.11
C TYR A 52 -13.34 5.78 18.29
N GLN A 53 -14.61 5.78 18.69
CA GLN A 53 -15.39 4.56 18.94
C GLN A 53 -15.99 3.94 17.68
N SER A 54 -15.91 4.62 16.52
CA SER A 54 -16.42 4.10 15.24
C SER A 54 -15.71 4.72 14.04
N SER A 55 -15.76 4.05 12.87
CA SER A 55 -15.30 4.58 11.59
C SER A 55 -15.98 5.91 11.21
N THR A 56 -17.22 6.11 11.67
CA THR A 56 -18.00 7.35 11.49
C THR A 56 -17.40 8.51 12.29
N ASP A 57 -16.91 8.27 13.50
CA ASP A 57 -16.30 9.30 14.34
C ASP A 57 -14.94 9.74 13.80
N PHE A 58 -14.19 8.78 13.24
CA PHE A 58 -12.93 9.09 12.55
C PHE A 58 -13.18 9.89 11.26
N ALA A 59 -14.20 9.54 10.49
CA ALA A 59 -14.59 10.31 9.30
C ALA A 59 -14.97 11.75 9.65
N LYS A 60 -15.74 11.96 10.73
CA LYS A 60 -16.08 13.29 11.26
C LYS A 60 -14.83 14.06 11.71
N PHE A 61 -13.88 13.38 12.36
CA PHE A 61 -12.62 14.00 12.78
C PHE A 61 -11.75 14.39 11.58
N ALA A 62 -11.63 13.54 10.57
CA ALA A 62 -10.91 13.84 9.33
C ALA A 62 -11.51 15.03 8.58
N VAL A 63 -12.84 15.13 8.54
CA VAL A 63 -13.56 16.30 8.00
C VAL A 63 -13.23 17.56 8.81
N LYS A 64 -13.26 17.48 10.14
CA LYS A 64 -12.97 18.59 11.04
C LYS A 64 -11.51 19.06 10.96
N LEU A 65 -10.55 18.14 10.84
CA LEU A 65 -9.14 18.48 10.61
C LEU A 65 -8.96 19.21 9.28
N ARG A 66 -9.69 18.79 8.26
CA ARG A 66 -9.68 19.41 6.94
C ARG A 66 -10.29 20.82 6.98
N GLU A 67 -11.42 21.00 7.64
CA GLU A 67 -12.04 22.32 7.83
C GLU A 67 -11.11 23.27 8.60
N ASN A 68 -10.49 22.80 9.67
CA ASN A 68 -9.51 23.56 10.44
C ASN A 68 -8.25 23.90 9.61
N GLY A 69 -7.79 22.96 8.78
CA GLY A 69 -6.66 23.18 7.86
C GLY A 69 -6.97 24.26 6.81
N LEU A 70 -8.18 24.26 6.27
CA LEU A 70 -8.65 25.28 5.34
C LEU A 70 -8.78 26.65 6.01
N LEU A 71 -9.36 26.72 7.22
CA LEU A 71 -9.48 27.95 8.00
C LEU A 71 -8.12 28.56 8.36
N THR A 72 -7.14 27.70 8.71
CA THR A 72 -5.78 28.15 9.01
C THR A 72 -5.05 28.66 7.78
N PHE A 73 -5.33 28.09 6.60
CA PHE A 73 -4.79 28.56 5.34
C PHE A 73 -5.39 29.93 4.95
N GLU A 74 -6.71 30.08 5.06
CA GLU A 74 -7.42 31.34 4.78
C GLU A 74 -6.94 32.48 5.70
N SER A 75 -6.60 32.19 6.95
CA SER A 75 -6.09 33.19 7.89
C SER A 75 -4.64 33.63 7.63
N LYS A 76 -3.83 32.80 6.95
CA LYS A 76 -2.41 33.08 6.64
C LYS A 76 -2.18 33.73 5.29
N SER A 77 -3.09 33.53 4.33
CA SER A 77 -2.99 34.13 2.99
C SER A 77 -3.88 35.40 2.93
N GLY A 78 -3.35 36.52 3.34
CA GLY A 78 -4.06 37.83 3.35
C GLY A 78 -4.50 38.39 1.98
N ASN A 79 -4.64 37.56 0.95
CA ASN A 79 -5.23 37.89 -0.35
C ASN A 79 -6.43 36.98 -0.60
N THR A 80 -7.59 37.48 -0.30
CA THR A 80 -8.89 36.90 -0.61
C THR A 80 -9.15 37.00 -2.12
N VAL A 81 -8.72 36.00 -2.88
CA VAL A 81 -9.41 35.71 -4.15
C VAL A 81 -10.70 35.03 -3.74
N GLY A 82 -11.82 35.77 -3.85
CA GLY A 82 -13.12 35.28 -3.43
C GLY A 82 -13.61 34.12 -4.30
N PHE A 83 -13.28 32.90 -3.91
CA PHE A 83 -13.93 31.72 -4.44
C PHE A 83 -15.27 31.54 -3.75
N THR A 84 -16.36 31.57 -4.53
CA THR A 84 -17.70 31.28 -4.02
C THR A 84 -17.82 29.78 -3.65
N MET A 85 -18.84 29.43 -2.82
CA MET A 85 -19.15 28.01 -2.53
C MET A 85 -19.48 27.23 -3.81
N ALA A 86 -19.98 27.88 -4.85
CA ALA A 86 -20.22 27.29 -6.17
C ALA A 86 -18.89 27.00 -6.89
N ASP A 87 -17.92 27.93 -6.82
CA ASP A 87 -16.57 27.68 -7.37
C ASP A 87 -15.84 26.57 -6.63
N ARG A 88 -16.08 26.46 -5.31
CA ARG A 88 -15.60 25.33 -4.48
C ARG A 88 -16.27 24.00 -4.87
N ALA A 89 -17.57 23.98 -5.12
CA ALA A 89 -18.29 22.80 -5.59
C ALA A 89 -17.87 22.41 -7.02
N LEU A 90 -17.62 23.38 -7.90
CA LEU A 90 -17.08 23.14 -9.26
C LEU A 90 -15.62 22.69 -9.23
N ALA A 91 -14.77 23.25 -8.35
CA ALA A 91 -13.42 22.74 -8.11
C ALA A 91 -13.40 21.34 -7.48
N PHE A 92 -14.45 20.98 -6.74
CA PHE A 92 -14.65 19.62 -6.20
C PHE A 92 -15.23 18.65 -7.23
N ASN A 93 -16.08 19.10 -8.14
CA ASN A 93 -16.72 18.31 -9.20
C ASN A 93 -16.12 18.55 -10.58
N GLY A 94 -15.26 19.56 -10.75
CA GLY A 94 -14.62 19.94 -12.00
C GLY A 94 -13.46 19.04 -12.37
N GLY A 95 -13.77 17.97 -12.89
CA GLY A 95 -13.26 17.07 -13.85
C GLY A 95 -11.82 17.21 -14.34
N LEU A 96 -10.86 16.74 -13.64
CA LEU A 96 -9.70 16.07 -14.18
C LEU A 96 -9.72 14.65 -13.58
N GLY A 97 -9.88 13.63 -14.40
CA GLY A 97 -9.81 12.22 -14.03
C GLY A 97 -11.13 11.45 -13.94
N ARG A 98 -11.02 10.17 -14.23
CA ARG A 98 -12.14 9.20 -14.16
C ARG A 98 -12.41 8.82 -12.71
N GLY A 99 -13.54 9.23 -12.18
CA GLY A 99 -14.06 8.79 -10.90
C GLY A 99 -14.03 9.82 -9.78
N PRO A 100 -14.79 9.58 -8.71
CA PRO A 100 -14.88 10.45 -7.55
C PRO A 100 -13.60 10.41 -6.71
N TRP A 101 -13.34 11.47 -5.95
CA TRP A 101 -12.31 11.47 -4.93
C TRP A 101 -12.61 10.48 -3.81
N LYS A 102 -11.64 9.66 -3.47
CA LYS A 102 -11.59 8.90 -2.22
C LYS A 102 -11.02 9.83 -1.15
N VAL A 103 -11.88 10.31 -0.25
CA VAL A 103 -11.53 11.36 0.70
C VAL A 103 -11.23 10.80 2.07
N GLY A 104 -10.21 11.36 2.75
CA GLY A 104 -9.86 10.97 4.11
C GLY A 104 -9.42 9.52 4.23
N ILE A 105 -8.55 9.07 3.32
CA ILE A 105 -8.00 7.71 3.31
C ILE A 105 -6.74 7.65 4.15
N VAL A 106 -6.73 6.76 5.13
CA VAL A 106 -5.50 6.43 5.86
C VAL A 106 -4.50 5.83 4.88
N THR A 107 -3.31 6.42 4.89
CA THR A 107 -2.24 6.17 3.93
C THR A 107 -0.99 5.76 4.68
N THR A 108 -0.39 4.66 4.27
CA THR A 108 0.85 4.12 4.83
C THR A 108 1.98 4.18 3.81
N VAL A 109 3.21 3.95 4.25
CA VAL A 109 4.40 3.97 3.40
C VAL A 109 4.93 2.57 3.25
N PHE A 110 5.24 2.16 2.03
CA PHE A 110 5.91 0.92 1.69
C PHE A 110 7.00 1.19 0.66
N TRP A 111 7.94 0.26 0.49
CA TRP A 111 9.03 0.47 -0.48
C TRP A 111 9.50 -0.83 -1.13
N ILE A 112 10.02 -0.70 -2.34
CA ILE A 112 10.61 -1.80 -3.10
C ILE A 112 11.84 -2.31 -2.35
N GLY A 113 11.87 -3.63 -2.09
CA GLY A 113 12.90 -4.30 -1.30
C GLY A 113 12.67 -4.24 0.21
N GLU A 114 11.50 -3.79 0.69
CA GLU A 114 11.12 -3.90 2.09
C GLU A 114 11.14 -5.36 2.53
N ARG A 115 11.84 -5.62 3.64
CA ARG A 115 11.96 -6.97 4.19
C ARG A 115 10.76 -7.28 5.08
N PRO A 116 10.37 -8.58 5.15
CA PRO A 116 9.32 -8.99 6.06
C PRO A 116 9.59 -8.58 7.50
N THR A 117 8.53 -8.17 8.18
CA THR A 117 8.51 -7.87 9.61
C THR A 117 7.39 -8.66 10.29
N ALA A 118 7.32 -8.62 11.62
CA ALA A 118 6.23 -9.26 12.36
C ALA A 118 4.83 -8.71 11.96
N ASN A 119 4.76 -7.43 11.56
CA ASN A 119 3.51 -6.76 11.18
C ASN A 119 3.26 -6.76 9.66
N ASN A 120 4.31 -6.99 8.86
CA ASN A 120 4.23 -7.12 7.41
C ASN A 120 5.05 -8.35 6.98
N PRO A 121 4.45 -9.56 6.90
CA PRO A 121 5.19 -10.80 6.63
C PRO A 121 5.59 -10.96 5.14
N VAL A 122 5.22 -10.04 4.27
CA VAL A 122 5.49 -10.10 2.83
C VAL A 122 6.74 -9.31 2.50
N SER A 123 7.61 -9.87 1.64
CA SER A 123 8.75 -9.14 1.06
C SER A 123 8.29 -8.36 -0.16
N ASN A 124 8.73 -7.11 -0.29
CA ASN A 124 8.48 -6.29 -1.47
C ASN A 124 9.63 -6.38 -2.51
N ASP A 125 10.33 -7.51 -2.57
CA ASP A 125 11.27 -7.82 -3.67
C ASP A 125 10.52 -8.09 -4.99
N SER A 126 9.26 -8.50 -4.88
CA SER A 126 8.30 -8.65 -5.97
C SER A 126 7.04 -7.86 -5.67
N SER A 127 6.33 -7.41 -6.71
CA SER A 127 4.96 -6.92 -6.61
C SER A 127 3.97 -7.98 -7.07
N SER A 128 2.70 -7.72 -6.88
CA SER A 128 1.62 -8.59 -7.38
C SER A 128 1.68 -8.85 -8.89
N TRP A 129 2.38 -7.98 -9.64
CA TRP A 129 2.44 -8.02 -11.11
C TRP A 129 3.87 -8.05 -11.67
N ASP A 130 4.88 -7.95 -10.84
CA ASP A 130 6.28 -7.99 -11.23
C ASP A 130 7.08 -8.88 -10.28
N PRO A 131 7.35 -10.15 -10.63
CA PRO A 131 8.07 -11.09 -9.78
C PRO A 131 9.54 -10.70 -9.55
N ASN A 132 10.07 -9.78 -10.33
CA ASN A 132 11.45 -9.30 -10.25
C ASN A 132 11.51 -7.79 -9.95
N TRP A 133 10.55 -7.28 -9.17
CA TRP A 133 10.34 -5.84 -9.00
C TRP A 133 11.58 -5.10 -8.51
N LEU A 134 12.23 -5.59 -7.46
CA LEU A 134 13.48 -5.03 -6.94
C LEU A 134 14.56 -4.92 -8.04
N SER A 135 14.74 -6.00 -8.80
CA SER A 135 15.71 -6.03 -9.90
C SER A 135 15.31 -5.11 -11.05
N ASN A 136 14.03 -5.10 -11.41
CA ASN A 136 13.51 -4.28 -12.51
C ASN A 136 13.50 -2.78 -12.16
N TYR A 137 13.28 -2.43 -10.90
CA TYR A 137 13.41 -1.06 -10.40
C TYR A 137 14.86 -0.57 -10.43
N GLY A 138 15.79 -1.46 -10.12
CA GLY A 138 17.25 -1.19 -10.20
C GLY A 138 17.97 -1.24 -8.86
N GLY A 139 17.25 -1.51 -7.75
CA GLY A 139 17.83 -1.61 -6.41
C GLY A 139 16.82 -1.34 -5.31
N TYR A 140 17.30 -1.38 -4.07
CA TYR A 140 16.54 -1.12 -2.85
C TYR A 140 16.11 0.36 -2.77
N ASP A 141 14.81 0.57 -2.64
CA ASP A 141 14.23 1.91 -2.53
C ASP A 141 14.25 2.40 -1.07
N ASP A 142 15.43 2.78 -0.58
CA ASP A 142 15.65 3.18 0.81
C ASP A 142 14.60 4.21 1.29
N PRO A 143 13.80 3.92 2.33
CA PRO A 143 12.79 4.83 2.83
C PRO A 143 13.37 6.07 3.55
N ASN A 144 14.68 6.10 3.83
CA ASN A 144 15.32 7.25 4.44
C ASN A 144 15.38 8.43 3.43
N SER A 145 14.76 9.56 3.77
CA SER A 145 14.75 10.75 2.90
C SER A 145 16.15 11.30 2.60
N LYS A 146 17.14 11.04 3.48
CA LYS A 146 18.56 11.42 3.24
C LYS A 146 19.23 10.57 2.17
N SER A 147 18.68 9.40 1.85
CA SER A 147 19.13 8.51 0.78
C SER A 147 18.55 8.89 -0.59
N ARG A 148 17.92 10.07 -0.69
CA ARG A 148 17.27 10.58 -1.89
C ARG A 148 17.73 12.00 -2.22
N LYS A 149 17.79 12.30 -3.50
CA LYS A 149 17.91 13.66 -4.03
C LYS A 149 16.82 13.88 -5.07
N ASP A 150 16.06 14.96 -4.92
CA ASP A 150 14.93 15.28 -5.80
C ASP A 150 13.94 14.10 -5.95
N PHE A 151 13.71 13.40 -4.82
CA PHE A 151 12.85 12.20 -4.68
C PHE A 151 13.40 10.92 -5.33
N ILE A 152 14.58 10.95 -5.90
CA ILE A 152 15.25 9.84 -6.59
C ILE A 152 16.30 9.20 -5.65
N PRO A 153 16.43 7.86 -5.58
CA PRO A 153 17.50 7.20 -4.85
C PRO A 153 18.88 7.71 -5.25
N LEU A 154 19.77 7.94 -4.27
CA LEU A 154 21.13 8.44 -4.52
C LEU A 154 22.07 7.36 -5.09
N ASN A 155 21.82 6.09 -4.76
CA ASN A 155 22.76 5.00 -5.04
C ASN A 155 22.63 4.40 -6.44
N PHE A 156 21.53 4.68 -7.13
CA PHE A 156 21.25 4.21 -8.50
C PHE A 156 20.18 5.08 -9.17
N LEU A 157 20.17 5.06 -10.50
CA LEU A 157 19.08 5.65 -11.27
C LEU A 157 17.96 4.60 -11.42
N PRO A 158 16.74 4.83 -10.88
CA PRO A 158 15.65 3.88 -10.98
C PRO A 158 15.23 3.69 -12.44
N ARG A 159 14.93 2.44 -12.81
CA ARG A 159 14.44 2.09 -14.16
C ARG A 159 12.93 2.13 -14.28
N GLN A 160 12.24 2.17 -13.15
CA GLN A 160 10.79 2.37 -13.04
C GLN A 160 10.51 3.64 -12.22
N ASN A 161 9.27 4.12 -12.27
CA ASN A 161 8.88 5.36 -11.62
C ASN A 161 9.03 5.26 -10.09
N PRO A 162 9.78 6.16 -9.42
CA PRO A 162 9.88 6.18 -7.97
C PRO A 162 8.58 6.65 -7.28
N PHE A 163 7.65 7.26 -8.02
CA PHE A 163 6.33 7.62 -7.53
C PHE A 163 5.34 6.48 -7.82
N TYR A 164 5.26 5.51 -6.92
CA TYR A 164 4.39 4.35 -7.04
C TYR A 164 3.49 4.20 -5.81
N VAL A 165 2.40 3.48 -5.98
CA VAL A 165 1.40 3.20 -4.95
C VAL A 165 0.92 1.75 -5.03
N ALA A 166 0.28 1.30 -3.94
CA ALA A 166 -0.53 0.09 -3.90
C ALA A 166 -1.97 0.41 -3.47
N LEU A 167 -2.92 -0.28 -4.10
CA LEU A 167 -4.34 -0.26 -3.75
C LEU A 167 -4.84 -1.69 -3.49
N PRO A 168 -5.84 -1.89 -2.60
CA PRO A 168 -6.21 -3.23 -2.12
C PRO A 168 -7.12 -4.00 -3.10
N TYR A 169 -6.72 -4.10 -4.35
CA TYR A 169 -7.39 -4.93 -5.35
C TYR A 169 -6.40 -5.43 -6.40
N ASN A 170 -6.50 -6.73 -6.71
CA ASN A 170 -5.83 -7.37 -7.83
C ASN A 170 -6.90 -7.95 -8.77
N ASP A 171 -6.80 -7.66 -10.05
CA ASP A 171 -7.70 -8.19 -11.08
C ASP A 171 -7.32 -9.60 -11.54
N VAL A 172 -6.16 -10.12 -11.10
CA VAL A 172 -5.67 -11.46 -11.44
C VAL A 172 -5.52 -12.31 -10.18
N GLU A 173 -5.98 -13.56 -10.24
CA GLU A 173 -5.84 -14.56 -9.19
C GLU A 173 -5.59 -15.94 -9.80
N GLY A 174 -4.58 -16.68 -9.29
CA GLY A 174 -4.24 -18.00 -9.80
C GLY A 174 -3.86 -18.03 -11.29
N GLY A 175 -3.39 -16.91 -11.84
CA GLY A 175 -3.05 -16.79 -13.26
C GLY A 175 -4.24 -16.49 -14.17
N HIS A 176 -5.42 -16.24 -13.61
CA HIS A 176 -6.64 -15.92 -14.34
C HIS A 176 -7.20 -14.55 -13.97
N THR A 177 -7.82 -13.86 -14.90
CA THR A 177 -8.55 -12.62 -14.64
C THR A 177 -9.79 -12.91 -13.81
N LYS A 178 -9.99 -12.18 -12.72
CA LYS A 178 -11.15 -12.32 -11.85
C LYS A 178 -12.45 -12.03 -12.60
N ARG A 179 -13.49 -12.79 -12.28
CA ARG A 179 -14.78 -12.72 -13.00
C ARG A 179 -15.45 -11.35 -12.92
N GLU A 180 -15.36 -10.71 -11.76
CA GLU A 180 -15.92 -9.38 -11.50
C GLU A 180 -15.14 -8.26 -12.20
N ALA A 181 -13.88 -8.46 -12.55
CA ALA A 181 -13.00 -7.43 -13.14
C ALA A 181 -13.66 -6.71 -14.32
N LYS A 182 -14.35 -7.45 -15.21
CA LYS A 182 -15.04 -6.90 -16.39
C LYS A 182 -16.21 -5.96 -16.04
N ASP A 183 -16.79 -6.12 -14.86
CA ASP A 183 -17.98 -5.39 -14.43
C ASP A 183 -17.61 -4.21 -13.51
N VAL A 184 -16.45 -4.28 -12.82
CA VAL A 184 -16.06 -3.31 -11.80
C VAL A 184 -14.95 -2.36 -12.25
N ILE A 185 -14.07 -2.76 -13.19
CA ILE A 185 -12.98 -1.90 -13.66
C ILE A 185 -13.50 -1.00 -14.79
N PRO A 186 -13.50 0.33 -14.63
CA PRO A 186 -14.11 1.25 -15.59
C PRO A 186 -13.51 1.19 -17.00
N TRP A 187 -12.23 0.87 -17.10
CA TRP A 187 -11.48 0.79 -18.38
C TRP A 187 -11.31 -0.63 -18.91
N PHE A 188 -11.99 -1.63 -18.33
CA PHE A 188 -11.79 -3.04 -18.68
C PHE A 188 -11.92 -3.30 -20.17
N LYS A 189 -12.97 -2.78 -20.80
CA LYS A 189 -13.25 -3.02 -22.23
C LYS A 189 -12.16 -2.51 -23.16
N ASP A 190 -11.51 -1.42 -22.76
CA ASP A 190 -10.50 -0.74 -23.58
C ASP A 190 -9.09 -1.30 -23.34
N ALA A 191 -8.82 -1.82 -22.13
CA ALA A 191 -7.50 -2.26 -21.70
C ALA A 191 -7.30 -3.79 -21.70
N PHE A 192 -8.37 -4.59 -21.73
CA PHE A 192 -8.26 -6.05 -21.65
C PHE A 192 -7.61 -6.64 -22.89
N VAL A 193 -6.50 -7.36 -22.71
CA VAL A 193 -5.74 -7.99 -23.77
C VAL A 193 -5.97 -9.51 -23.77
N ARG A 194 -5.81 -10.15 -22.61
CA ARG A 194 -5.94 -11.61 -22.44
C ARG A 194 -6.14 -12.01 -20.99
N ASP A 195 -6.67 -13.19 -20.79
CA ASP A 195 -6.81 -13.80 -19.46
C ASP A 195 -5.47 -13.87 -18.71
N GLY A 196 -5.51 -13.59 -17.42
CA GLY A 196 -4.36 -13.62 -16.52
C GLY A 196 -3.36 -12.47 -16.69
N GLN A 197 -3.60 -11.51 -17.58
CA GLN A 197 -2.80 -10.29 -17.68
C GLN A 197 -3.53 -9.14 -16.98
N THR A 198 -2.86 -8.52 -15.98
CA THR A 198 -3.42 -7.35 -15.31
C THR A 198 -3.62 -6.17 -16.26
N ILE A 199 -4.69 -5.43 -16.01
CA ILE A 199 -4.96 -4.13 -16.64
C ILE A 199 -4.94 -2.98 -15.63
N LEU A 200 -4.38 -3.22 -14.43
CA LEU A 200 -4.31 -2.23 -13.36
C LEU A 200 -2.94 -1.57 -13.27
N LYS A 201 -1.87 -2.35 -13.54
CA LYS A 201 -0.49 -1.87 -13.44
C LYS A 201 -0.24 -0.65 -14.32
N GLY A 202 0.39 0.38 -13.72
CA GLY A 202 0.77 1.60 -14.43
C GLY A 202 -0.33 2.67 -14.52
N HIS A 203 -1.56 2.40 -14.02
CA HIS A 203 -2.59 3.43 -13.95
C HIS A 203 -2.21 4.54 -12.98
N TRP A 204 -2.55 5.77 -13.34
CA TRP A 204 -2.17 6.95 -12.59
C TRP A 204 -3.21 7.34 -11.54
N LEU A 205 -2.71 7.74 -10.39
CA LEU A 205 -3.49 8.37 -9.33
C LEU A 205 -3.03 9.82 -9.14
N MET A 206 -4.00 10.70 -8.89
CA MET A 206 -3.77 12.00 -8.27
C MET A 206 -3.99 11.86 -6.78
N ILE A 207 -3.00 12.22 -5.97
CA ILE A 207 -3.01 12.10 -4.51
C ILE A 207 -2.85 13.49 -3.92
N ARG A 208 -3.64 13.81 -2.92
CA ARG A 208 -3.64 15.13 -2.31
C ARG A 208 -3.52 15.03 -0.79
N ARG A 209 -2.65 15.89 -0.22
CA ARG A 209 -2.60 16.19 1.21
C ARG A 209 -2.61 17.70 1.43
N GLY A 210 -3.70 18.23 1.96
CA GLY A 210 -3.90 19.68 2.06
C GLY A 210 -3.84 20.35 0.68
N SER A 211 -2.92 21.28 0.49
CA SER A 211 -2.69 21.99 -0.78
C SER A 211 -1.69 21.31 -1.70
N ARG A 212 -0.97 20.27 -1.23
CA ARG A 212 0.00 19.56 -2.04
C ARG A 212 -0.67 18.47 -2.86
N ILE A 213 -0.29 18.36 -4.13
CA ILE A 213 -0.79 17.33 -5.07
C ILE A 213 0.39 16.60 -5.66
N CYS A 214 0.30 15.27 -5.68
CA CYS A 214 1.27 14.36 -6.25
C CYS A 214 0.57 13.43 -7.25
N TYR A 215 1.32 12.92 -8.22
CA TYR A 215 0.84 11.89 -9.13
C TYR A 215 1.74 10.66 -9.01
N ALA A 216 1.13 9.47 -9.01
CA ALA A 216 1.85 8.22 -8.85
C ALA A 216 1.20 7.11 -9.66
N GLN A 217 1.98 6.07 -9.99
CA GLN A 217 1.51 4.90 -10.73
C GLN A 217 1.12 3.77 -9.79
N TRP A 218 0.04 3.07 -10.11
CA TRP A 218 -0.37 1.88 -9.40
C TRP A 218 0.49 0.69 -9.81
N GLU A 219 1.37 0.24 -8.92
CA GLU A 219 2.38 -0.77 -9.25
C GLU A 219 2.28 -2.05 -8.40
N ASP A 220 1.45 -2.05 -7.33
CA ASP A 220 1.26 -3.21 -6.48
C ASP A 220 -0.13 -3.26 -5.84
N CYS A 221 -0.48 -4.39 -5.22
CA CYS A 221 -1.72 -4.59 -4.49
C CYS A 221 -1.48 -4.57 -2.98
N GLY A 222 -2.26 -3.77 -2.27
CA GLY A 222 -2.21 -3.56 -0.83
C GLY A 222 -2.86 -2.23 -0.44
N PRO A 223 -2.92 -1.90 0.84
CA PRO A 223 -2.49 -2.66 2.00
C PRO A 223 -3.41 -3.82 2.35
N PHE A 224 -2.84 -4.90 2.91
CA PHE A 224 -3.47 -6.05 3.57
C PHE A 224 -4.41 -6.93 2.75
N CYS A 225 -5.09 -6.43 1.73
CA CYS A 225 -6.00 -7.24 0.92
C CYS A 225 -5.87 -6.95 -0.57
N THR A 226 -6.35 -7.90 -1.38
CA THR A 226 -6.24 -7.85 -2.85
C THR A 226 -7.58 -8.11 -3.52
N ASP A 227 -8.68 -7.93 -2.77
CA ASP A 227 -10.03 -8.30 -3.22
C ASP A 227 -11.10 -7.21 -2.97
N HIS A 228 -10.66 -5.98 -2.64
CA HIS A 228 -11.60 -4.93 -2.21
C HIS A 228 -11.92 -3.93 -3.33
N TRP A 229 -12.49 -4.44 -4.44
CA TRP A 229 -12.92 -3.61 -5.57
C TRP A 229 -14.01 -2.59 -5.20
N GLN A 230 -14.86 -2.91 -4.21
CA GLN A 230 -15.93 -2.03 -3.74
C GLN A 230 -15.38 -0.71 -3.16
N TYR A 231 -14.20 -0.76 -2.56
CA TYR A 231 -13.49 0.45 -2.16
C TYR A 231 -12.77 1.11 -3.36
N VAL A 232 -12.00 0.33 -4.11
CA VAL A 232 -11.13 0.89 -5.16
C VAL A 232 -11.94 1.54 -6.27
N PHE A 233 -13.00 0.89 -6.75
CA PHE A 233 -13.83 1.36 -7.87
C PHE A 233 -15.23 1.82 -7.43
N GLY A 234 -15.73 1.37 -6.30
CA GLY A 234 -17.03 1.76 -5.73
C GLY A 234 -16.91 2.92 -4.73
N ASP A 235 -17.77 2.93 -3.73
CA ASP A 235 -17.91 4.00 -2.73
C ASP A 235 -17.70 3.53 -1.29
N GLU A 236 -17.33 2.24 -1.08
CA GLU A 236 -17.03 1.72 0.25
C GLU A 236 -15.77 2.37 0.84
N ARG A 237 -15.65 2.24 2.17
CA ARG A 237 -14.41 2.61 2.89
C ARG A 237 -13.46 1.41 2.90
N PRO A 238 -12.15 1.65 3.09
CA PRO A 238 -11.20 0.56 3.26
C PRO A 238 -11.63 -0.43 4.36
N LYS A 239 -11.37 -1.73 4.15
CA LYS A 239 -11.61 -2.78 5.16
C LYS A 239 -10.78 -2.52 6.41
N VAL A 240 -11.31 -2.97 7.55
CA VAL A 240 -10.60 -2.91 8.84
C VAL A 240 -9.28 -3.66 8.75
N ASN A 241 -8.19 -3.01 9.17
CA ASN A 241 -6.86 -3.60 9.22
C ASN A 241 -6.00 -2.98 10.34
N LEU A 242 -4.82 -3.56 10.57
CA LEU A 242 -3.93 -3.20 11.69
C LEU A 242 -3.36 -1.78 11.60
N ASN A 243 -3.27 -1.21 10.39
CA ASN A 243 -2.77 0.13 10.14
C ASN A 243 -3.89 1.16 10.08
N GLN A 244 -4.77 1.18 11.08
CA GLN A 244 -5.86 2.15 11.22
C GLN A 244 -6.81 2.17 10.01
N ASN A 245 -7.04 1.01 9.38
CA ASN A 245 -7.87 0.85 8.19
C ASN A 245 -7.26 1.57 6.96
N ALA A 246 -5.95 1.48 6.80
CA ALA A 246 -5.28 2.05 5.63
C ALA A 246 -5.86 1.47 4.33
N GLY A 247 -6.03 2.34 3.34
CA GLY A 247 -6.56 2.00 2.03
C GLY A 247 -5.68 2.45 0.88
N LEU A 248 -4.53 3.03 1.19
CA LEU A 248 -3.54 3.47 0.20
C LEU A 248 -2.15 3.26 0.81
N ASP A 249 -1.27 2.59 0.07
CA ASP A 249 0.16 2.58 0.36
C ASP A 249 0.90 3.43 -0.68
N VAL A 250 1.86 4.23 -0.23
CA VAL A 250 2.63 5.13 -1.10
C VAL A 250 4.12 4.90 -0.98
N SER A 251 4.85 5.16 -2.05
CA SER A 251 6.32 5.12 -2.07
C SER A 251 6.95 6.20 -1.18
N PRO A 252 8.22 6.04 -0.78
CA PRO A 252 8.97 7.08 -0.09
C PRO A 252 9.04 8.40 -0.88
N ALA A 253 9.10 8.35 -2.21
CA ALA A 253 9.07 9.55 -3.05
C ALA A 253 7.76 10.34 -2.92
N VAL A 254 6.61 9.65 -2.92
CA VAL A 254 5.29 10.26 -2.70
C VAL A 254 5.18 10.82 -1.29
N ARG A 255 5.60 10.05 -0.27
CA ARG A 255 5.63 10.50 1.13
C ARG A 255 6.43 11.79 1.27
N ASP A 256 7.64 11.81 0.77
CA ASP A 256 8.55 12.95 0.91
C ASP A 256 8.01 14.19 0.16
N TYR A 257 7.46 14.01 -1.04
CA TYR A 257 6.86 15.10 -1.82
C TYR A 257 5.64 15.72 -1.13
N LEU A 258 4.74 14.89 -0.61
CA LEU A 258 3.55 15.35 0.10
C LEU A 258 3.85 15.79 1.54
N GLY A 259 5.01 15.40 2.10
CA GLY A 259 5.40 15.65 3.49
C GLY A 259 4.58 14.83 4.47
N LEU A 260 4.33 13.54 4.14
CA LEU A 260 3.57 12.63 4.98
C LEU A 260 4.43 12.11 6.15
N SER A 261 3.75 11.74 7.24
CA SER A 261 4.25 10.82 8.26
C SER A 261 4.15 9.38 7.74
N ASP A 262 4.67 8.40 8.52
CA ASP A 262 4.59 6.97 8.16
C ASP A 262 3.14 6.46 8.09
N ILE A 263 2.25 7.06 8.87
CA ILE A 263 0.79 6.92 8.76
C ILE A 263 0.20 8.32 8.72
N ASP A 264 -0.53 8.64 7.67
CA ASP A 264 -1.13 9.96 7.44
C ASP A 264 -2.51 9.81 6.75
N VAL A 265 -3.12 10.90 6.36
CA VAL A 265 -4.41 10.89 5.67
C VAL A 265 -4.30 11.67 4.36
N CYS A 266 -4.69 11.01 3.26
CA CYS A 266 -4.71 11.59 1.94
C CYS A 266 -6.09 11.47 1.29
N ASP A 267 -6.32 12.29 0.27
CA ASP A 267 -7.38 12.07 -0.71
C ASP A 267 -6.73 11.58 -2.01
N TRP A 268 -7.40 10.69 -2.73
CA TRP A 268 -6.89 10.23 -4.03
C TRP A 268 -8.01 9.96 -5.04
N LYS A 269 -7.67 9.96 -6.32
CA LYS A 269 -8.55 9.55 -7.43
C LYS A 269 -7.72 9.03 -8.60
N PHE A 270 -8.34 8.24 -9.49
CA PHE A 270 -7.74 7.90 -10.77
C PHE A 270 -7.70 9.11 -11.71
N VAL A 271 -6.65 9.17 -12.53
CA VAL A 271 -6.49 10.15 -13.60
C VAL A 271 -5.95 9.46 -14.86
N GLU A 272 -6.24 10.05 -16.02
CA GLU A 272 -5.67 9.59 -17.27
C GLU A 272 -4.25 10.11 -17.44
N VAL A 273 -3.42 9.40 -18.21
CA VAL A 273 -2.01 9.77 -18.43
C VAL A 273 -1.85 11.19 -19.00
N HIS A 274 -2.78 11.64 -19.86
CA HIS A 274 -2.74 12.97 -20.45
C HIS A 274 -3.13 14.11 -19.48
N GLU A 275 -3.69 13.75 -18.31
CA GLU A 275 -4.03 14.68 -17.24
C GLU A 275 -2.89 14.83 -16.22
N VAL A 276 -1.84 14.02 -16.33
CA VAL A 276 -0.67 14.07 -15.45
C VAL A 276 0.25 15.20 -15.91
N PRO A 277 0.38 16.30 -15.15
CA PRO A 277 1.25 17.40 -15.53
C PRO A 277 2.73 17.01 -15.39
N PRO A 278 3.64 17.71 -16.07
CA PRO A 278 5.07 17.58 -15.80
C PRO A 278 5.39 17.79 -14.32
N GLY A 279 6.25 16.95 -13.78
CA GLY A 279 6.64 16.97 -12.38
C GLY A 279 7.68 15.88 -12.07
N PRO A 280 8.14 15.74 -10.81
CA PRO A 280 9.17 14.76 -10.47
C PRO A 280 8.76 13.32 -10.81
N TRP A 281 7.47 13.03 -10.88
CA TRP A 281 6.91 11.75 -11.31
C TRP A 281 6.99 11.49 -12.82
N THR A 282 7.32 12.49 -13.66
CA THR A 282 7.46 12.33 -15.12
C THR A 282 8.90 12.58 -15.61
N ILE A 283 9.72 13.31 -14.86
CA ILE A 283 11.05 13.74 -15.29
C ILE A 283 12.21 13.02 -14.57
N TRP A 284 11.94 12.00 -13.82
CA TRP A 284 12.91 11.27 -12.98
C TRP A 284 14.01 10.52 -13.74
N ARG A 285 13.91 10.42 -15.06
CA ARG A 285 14.94 9.82 -15.95
C ARG A 285 15.86 10.83 -16.66
N GLN A 286 15.68 12.11 -16.37
CA GLN A 286 16.48 13.15 -17.02
C GLN A 286 17.81 13.42 -16.32
#